data_991af8b3939f2b517891c0e2e28fbbe6
#
_entry.id   991af8b3939f2b517891c0e2e28fbbe6
#
_cell.length_a   1.000
_cell.length_b   1.000
_cell.length_c   1.000
_cell.angle_alpha   90.00
_cell.angle_beta   90.00
_cell.angle_gamma   90.00
#
_symmetry.space_group_name_H-M   'P 1'
#
loop_
_entity.id
_entity.type
_entity.pdbx_description
1 polymer ?
#
loop_
_entity_poly.entity_id
_entity_poly.type
_entity_poly.pdbx_seq_one_letter_code
_entity_poly.pdbx_strand_id
1 'polypeptide(L)'
;MVRTFRLFTALVPVLLPATVLAASAEWQRYVIPSTGTNVEIPVTIFSRDAELPDGGTGRRFYTDDRRADLTVQSVANPENDSPAAFLAKKNPPPGIIYKRVTPNFFVVSSIRNDRIWYNRCNRSAGYMNCVLINYPAAEKRQWDRVVTRISHTLAN
;
A
#
# COMPACT_ATOMS: atom_id res chain seq x y z
N MET A 1 33.14 49.74 -54.94
CA MET A 1 31.95 49.35 -54.11
C MET A 1 32.13 47.91 -53.67
N VAL A 2 32.58 47.71 -52.46
CA VAL A 2 32.77 46.36 -51.88
C VAL A 2 31.61 46.10 -50.90
N ARG A 3 30.79 45.12 -51.25
CA ARG A 3 29.69 44.68 -50.40
C ARG A 3 30.14 43.58 -49.42
N THR A 4 30.24 43.90 -48.14
CA THR A 4 30.59 42.97 -47.12
C THR A 4 29.32 42.14 -46.69
N PHE A 5 29.34 40.83 -46.95
CA PHE A 5 28.32 39.88 -46.49
C PHE A 5 28.63 39.49 -45.04
N ARG A 6 27.74 39.82 -44.10
CA ARG A 6 27.82 39.34 -42.70
C ARG A 6 27.03 38.03 -42.61
N LEU A 7 27.72 36.93 -42.37
CA LEU A 7 27.09 35.67 -41.97
C LEU A 7 26.60 35.80 -40.52
N PHE A 8 25.29 35.68 -40.33
CA PHE A 8 24.70 35.45 -39.00
C PHE A 8 24.66 33.97 -38.76
N THR A 9 25.48 33.48 -37.80
CA THR A 9 25.42 32.11 -37.31
C THR A 9 24.33 32.05 -36.20
N ALA A 10 23.19 31.44 -36.52
CA ALA A 10 22.13 31.18 -35.55
C ALA A 10 22.50 29.99 -34.64
N LEU A 11 22.71 30.26 -33.37
CA LEU A 11 22.90 29.21 -32.35
C LEU A 11 21.53 28.61 -32.00
N VAL A 12 21.29 27.35 -32.40
CA VAL A 12 20.08 26.62 -32.03
C VAL A 12 20.35 25.95 -30.67
N PRO A 13 19.57 26.27 -29.61
CA PRO A 13 19.73 25.58 -28.34
C PRO A 13 19.18 24.15 -28.44
N VAL A 14 20.04 23.17 -28.23
CA VAL A 14 19.66 21.75 -28.10
C VAL A 14 19.06 21.56 -26.74
N LEU A 15 17.73 21.46 -26.67
CA LEU A 15 16.97 21.03 -25.47
C LEU A 15 17.18 19.51 -25.33
N LEU A 16 18.06 19.12 -24.42
CA LEU A 16 18.16 17.73 -23.97
C LEU A 16 16.91 17.36 -23.14
N PRO A 17 16.17 16.29 -23.47
CA PRO A 17 15.09 15.83 -22.64
C PRO A 17 15.68 15.34 -21.29
N ALA A 18 15.28 15.96 -20.20
CA ALA A 18 15.55 15.45 -18.86
C ALA A 18 14.76 14.15 -18.70
N THR A 19 15.43 13.01 -18.82
CA THR A 19 14.88 11.71 -18.43
C THR A 19 14.73 11.72 -16.92
N VAL A 20 13.50 11.99 -16.45
CA VAL A 20 13.11 11.74 -15.05
C VAL A 20 13.16 10.24 -14.87
N LEU A 21 14.24 9.73 -14.29
CA LEU A 21 14.30 8.37 -13.75
C LEU A 21 13.23 8.30 -12.66
N ALA A 22 12.08 7.73 -12.99
CA ALA A 22 11.09 7.33 -11.97
C ALA A 22 11.80 6.33 -11.05
N ALA A 23 12.15 6.77 -9.86
CA ALA A 23 12.76 5.90 -8.86
C ALA A 23 11.81 4.73 -8.63
N SER A 24 12.24 3.51 -8.98
CA SER A 24 11.48 2.30 -8.70
C SER A 24 11.37 2.16 -7.18
N ALA A 25 10.16 1.94 -6.68
CA ALA A 25 9.96 1.73 -5.26
C ALA A 25 10.85 0.56 -4.78
N GLU A 26 11.65 0.81 -3.75
CA GLU A 26 12.43 -0.24 -3.09
C GLU A 26 11.49 -1.07 -2.21
N TRP A 27 11.47 -2.39 -2.40
CA TRP A 27 10.61 -3.31 -1.67
C TRP A 27 11.44 -4.12 -0.68
N GLN A 28 11.00 -4.13 0.58
CA GLN A 28 11.62 -4.91 1.65
C GLN A 28 10.58 -5.82 2.30
N ARG A 29 11.02 -7.00 2.72
CA ARG A 29 10.16 -7.93 3.47
C ARG A 29 10.13 -7.52 4.94
N TYR A 30 8.93 -7.23 5.43
CA TYR A 30 8.63 -7.08 6.85
C TYR A 30 8.11 -8.41 7.40
N VAL A 31 8.56 -8.79 8.60
CA VAL A 31 8.16 -10.01 9.29
C VAL A 31 7.69 -9.66 10.70
N ILE A 32 6.56 -10.23 11.13
CA ILE A 32 6.14 -10.21 12.53
C ILE A 32 6.80 -11.41 13.22
N PRO A 33 7.78 -11.24 14.10
CA PRO A 33 8.59 -12.36 14.60
C PRO A 33 7.77 -13.41 15.38
N SER A 34 6.76 -12.98 16.13
CA SER A 34 5.95 -13.86 16.99
C SER A 34 4.99 -14.77 16.22
N THR A 35 4.63 -14.45 14.98
CA THR A 35 3.64 -15.22 14.19
C THR A 35 4.19 -15.70 12.85
N GLY A 36 5.36 -15.21 12.42
CA GLY A 36 5.94 -15.51 11.11
C GLY A 36 5.24 -14.80 9.94
N THR A 37 4.18 -14.05 10.20
CA THR A 37 3.48 -13.26 9.19
C THR A 37 4.43 -12.33 8.50
N ASN A 38 4.42 -12.33 7.18
CA ASN A 38 5.33 -11.50 6.40
C ASN A 38 4.65 -10.89 5.17
N VAL A 39 5.20 -9.77 4.71
CA VAL A 39 4.68 -9.01 3.57
C VAL A 39 5.79 -8.14 2.98
N GLU A 40 5.74 -7.88 1.67
CA GLU A 40 6.62 -6.90 1.05
C GLU A 40 6.06 -5.48 1.20
N ILE A 41 6.90 -4.56 1.63
CA ILE A 41 6.56 -3.15 1.86
C ILE A 41 7.46 -2.27 0.99
N PRO A 42 6.90 -1.29 0.24
CA PRO A 42 7.68 -0.30 -0.49
C PRO A 42 8.20 0.77 0.48
N VAL A 43 9.42 0.60 0.98
CA VAL A 43 10.02 1.44 2.04
C VAL A 43 10.30 2.87 1.61
N THR A 44 10.40 3.12 0.31
CA THR A 44 10.49 4.49 -0.24
C THR A 44 9.16 5.24 -0.21
N ILE A 45 8.04 4.52 -0.12
CA ILE A 45 6.69 5.09 0.01
C ILE A 45 6.30 5.19 1.48
N PHE A 46 6.41 4.07 2.21
CA PHE A 46 6.16 3.99 3.64
C PHE A 46 7.46 4.15 4.41
N SER A 47 7.96 5.39 4.49
CA SER A 47 9.28 5.74 5.02
C SER A 47 9.32 5.87 6.55
N ARG A 48 8.16 5.85 7.21
CA ARG A 48 8.00 5.96 8.66
C ARG A 48 7.19 4.83 9.22
N ASP A 49 7.47 4.45 10.47
CA ASP A 49 6.74 3.40 11.15
C ASP A 49 6.50 3.71 12.63
N ALA A 50 5.53 3.02 13.23
CA ALA A 50 5.19 3.09 14.64
C ALA A 50 4.60 1.76 15.13
N GLU A 51 4.62 1.54 16.42
CA GLU A 51 3.89 0.46 17.05
C GLU A 51 2.39 0.63 16.90
N LEU A 52 1.64 -0.45 17.05
CA LEU A 52 0.18 -0.38 17.03
C LEU A 52 -0.32 0.31 18.31
N PRO A 53 -1.33 1.19 18.20
CA PRO A 53 -1.84 1.97 19.34
C PRO A 53 -2.28 1.12 20.55
N ASP A 54 -2.81 -0.06 20.28
CA ASP A 54 -3.38 -0.96 21.30
C ASP A 54 -2.37 -2.03 21.78
N GLY A 55 -1.08 -1.85 21.49
CA GLY A 55 -0.05 -2.84 21.81
C GLY A 55 -0.22 -4.17 21.08
N GLY A 56 -0.94 -4.17 19.95
CA GLY A 56 -1.22 -5.36 19.14
C GLY A 56 0.03 -5.93 18.47
N THR A 57 -0.10 -7.15 17.94
CA THR A 57 1.00 -7.85 17.26
C THR A 57 1.12 -7.35 15.82
N GLY A 58 2.10 -6.53 15.54
CA GLY A 58 2.35 -5.95 14.21
C GLY A 58 2.93 -4.55 14.24
N ARG A 59 2.80 -3.83 13.13
CA ARG A 59 3.35 -2.48 12.97
C ARG A 59 2.52 -1.64 11.99
N ARG A 60 2.56 -0.34 12.16
CA ARG A 60 1.94 0.64 11.28
C ARG A 60 3.01 1.46 10.59
N PHE A 61 2.86 1.62 9.28
CA PHE A 61 3.76 2.35 8.41
C PHE A 61 3.04 3.54 7.79
N TYR A 62 3.76 4.64 7.54
CA TYR A 62 3.18 5.87 7.00
C TYR A 62 4.01 6.40 5.84
N THR A 63 3.33 7.08 4.93
CA THR A 63 3.99 8.01 4.00
C THR A 63 4.54 9.22 4.77
N ASP A 64 5.56 9.87 4.25
CA ASP A 64 6.21 10.99 4.90
C ASP A 64 5.23 12.15 5.15
N ASP A 65 4.30 12.39 4.23
CA ASP A 65 3.23 13.38 4.32
C ASP A 65 2.02 12.91 5.15
N ARG A 66 2.04 11.67 5.67
CA ARG A 66 0.96 11.02 6.44
C ARG A 66 -0.39 10.92 5.70
N ARG A 67 -0.39 11.06 4.38
CA ARG A 67 -1.62 10.94 3.58
C ARG A 67 -2.05 9.49 3.35
N ALA A 68 -1.14 8.55 3.48
CA ALA A 68 -1.45 7.12 3.43
C ALA A 68 -0.78 6.36 4.57
N ASP A 69 -1.38 5.25 4.95
CA ASP A 69 -0.84 4.34 5.95
C ASP A 69 -1.11 2.87 5.59
N LEU A 70 -0.23 2.02 6.08
CA LEU A 70 -0.28 0.57 5.99
C LEU A 70 -0.13 -0.02 7.39
N THR A 71 -1.10 -0.80 7.84
CA THR A 71 -0.97 -1.61 9.04
C THR A 71 -0.76 -3.06 8.64
N VAL A 72 0.27 -3.69 9.19
CA VAL A 72 0.50 -5.14 9.11
C VAL A 72 0.32 -5.70 10.51
N GLN A 73 -0.63 -6.63 10.69
CA GLN A 73 -0.95 -7.16 12.01
C GLN A 73 -1.38 -8.61 11.98
N SER A 74 -1.13 -9.31 13.08
CA SER A 74 -1.71 -10.62 13.38
C SER A 74 -2.72 -10.46 14.50
N VAL A 75 -3.98 -10.73 14.20
CA VAL A 75 -5.09 -10.67 15.18
C VAL A 75 -5.39 -12.06 15.67
N ALA A 76 -5.43 -12.27 16.99
CA ALA A 76 -5.77 -13.56 17.57
C ALA A 76 -7.16 -14.02 17.09
N ASN A 77 -7.24 -15.30 16.74
CA ASN A 77 -8.44 -15.99 16.29
C ASN A 77 -8.58 -17.33 17.03
N PRO A 78 -8.76 -17.30 18.37
CA PRO A 78 -8.75 -18.50 19.20
C PRO A 78 -9.92 -19.44 18.88
N GLU A 79 -11.05 -18.90 18.42
CA GLU A 79 -12.23 -19.66 18.01
C GLU A 79 -12.08 -20.29 16.61
N ASN A 80 -10.95 -20.02 15.95
CA ASN A 80 -10.67 -20.49 14.61
C ASN A 80 -11.78 -20.12 13.60
N ASP A 81 -12.33 -18.93 13.74
CA ASP A 81 -13.34 -18.38 12.85
C ASP A 81 -12.93 -18.48 11.38
N SER A 82 -13.89 -18.75 10.52
CA SER A 82 -13.69 -18.60 9.09
C SER A 82 -13.50 -17.11 8.72
N PRO A 83 -12.88 -16.80 7.58
CA PRO A 83 -12.77 -15.41 7.11
C PRO A 83 -14.12 -14.69 7.06
N ALA A 84 -15.20 -15.39 6.71
CA ALA A 84 -16.55 -14.84 6.69
C ALA A 84 -17.04 -14.46 8.09
N ALA A 85 -16.90 -15.37 9.08
CA ALA A 85 -17.31 -15.14 10.46
C ALA A 85 -16.49 -14.02 11.12
N PHE A 86 -15.16 -14.05 10.92
CA PHE A 86 -14.26 -13.02 11.42
C PHE A 86 -14.62 -11.64 10.87
N LEU A 87 -14.86 -11.53 9.55
CA LEU A 87 -15.27 -10.28 8.91
C LEU A 87 -16.61 -9.77 9.46
N ALA A 88 -17.59 -10.67 9.68
CA ALA A 88 -18.89 -10.31 10.24
C ALA A 88 -18.75 -9.73 11.66
N LYS A 89 -17.91 -10.33 12.51
CA LYS A 89 -17.63 -9.83 13.86
C LYS A 89 -16.96 -8.43 13.87
N LYS A 90 -16.19 -8.10 12.83
CA LYS A 90 -15.56 -6.78 12.69
C LYS A 90 -16.54 -5.68 12.27
N ASN A 91 -17.78 -6.04 11.92
CA ASN A 91 -18.81 -5.09 11.51
C ASN A 91 -18.29 -4.09 10.47
N PRO A 92 -17.99 -4.55 9.23
CA PRO A 92 -17.33 -3.72 8.23
C PRO A 92 -18.11 -2.43 7.98
N PRO A 93 -17.42 -1.29 7.79
CA PRO A 93 -18.07 0.00 7.63
C PRO A 93 -18.95 0.04 6.35
N PRO A 94 -19.96 0.92 6.30
CA PRO A 94 -20.73 1.17 5.09
C PRO A 94 -19.81 1.69 3.96
N GLY A 95 -20.30 1.64 2.71
CA GLY A 95 -19.54 2.14 1.56
C GLY A 95 -18.58 1.11 0.96
N ILE A 96 -18.88 -0.19 1.10
CA ILE A 96 -18.12 -1.26 0.45
C ILE A 96 -18.22 -1.11 -1.06
N ILE A 97 -17.07 -1.01 -1.74
CA ILE A 97 -16.93 -0.95 -3.19
C ILE A 97 -16.37 -2.25 -3.79
N TYR A 98 -15.74 -3.09 -2.95
CA TYR A 98 -15.26 -4.41 -3.33
C TYR A 98 -15.27 -5.35 -2.13
N LYS A 99 -15.71 -6.60 -2.35
CA LYS A 99 -15.69 -7.67 -1.34
C LYS A 99 -15.42 -9.01 -2.00
N ARG A 100 -14.45 -9.74 -1.46
CA ARG A 100 -14.19 -11.15 -1.79
C ARG A 100 -13.93 -11.94 -0.51
N VAL A 101 -14.62 -13.06 -0.35
CA VAL A 101 -14.46 -13.96 0.80
C VAL A 101 -14.26 -15.37 0.30
N THR A 102 -13.27 -16.05 0.85
CA THR A 102 -12.92 -17.45 0.55
C THR A 102 -12.73 -18.20 1.88
N PRO A 103 -12.57 -19.53 1.88
CA PRO A 103 -12.22 -20.27 3.10
C PRO A 103 -10.90 -19.85 3.75
N ASN A 104 -9.98 -19.26 2.97
CA ASN A 104 -8.61 -18.95 3.40
C ASN A 104 -8.36 -17.47 3.65
N PHE A 105 -9.14 -16.56 3.05
CA PHE A 105 -8.96 -15.13 3.21
C PHE A 105 -10.23 -14.35 2.91
N PHE A 106 -10.25 -13.10 3.35
CA PHE A 106 -11.16 -12.11 2.79
C PHE A 106 -10.41 -10.86 2.32
N VAL A 107 -11.03 -10.15 1.38
CA VAL A 107 -10.66 -8.79 0.98
C VAL A 107 -11.91 -7.94 1.02
N VAL A 108 -11.79 -6.76 1.63
CA VAL A 108 -12.82 -5.72 1.61
C VAL A 108 -12.17 -4.39 1.27
N SER A 109 -12.76 -3.67 0.34
CA SER A 109 -12.40 -2.29 0.06
C SER A 109 -13.64 -1.41 0.23
N SER A 110 -13.51 -0.32 0.95
CA SER A 110 -14.58 0.65 1.17
C SER A 110 -14.09 2.06 0.88
N ILE A 111 -15.02 2.95 0.55
CA ILE A 111 -14.76 4.37 0.40
C ILE A 111 -15.53 5.13 1.48
N ARG A 112 -14.83 6.00 2.21
CA ARG A 112 -15.42 6.84 3.25
C ARG A 112 -14.58 8.09 3.45
N ASN A 113 -15.22 9.25 3.49
CA ASN A 113 -14.56 10.55 3.67
C ASN A 113 -13.40 10.76 2.66
N ASP A 114 -13.67 10.52 1.37
CA ASP A 114 -12.70 10.63 0.27
C ASP A 114 -11.43 9.79 0.42
N ARG A 115 -11.51 8.73 1.21
CA ARG A 115 -10.42 7.77 1.42
C ARG A 115 -10.86 6.35 1.07
N ILE A 116 -9.93 5.60 0.51
CA ILE A 116 -10.06 4.14 0.34
C ILE A 116 -9.50 3.46 1.60
N TRP A 117 -10.27 2.52 2.11
CA TRP A 117 -9.90 1.62 3.20
C TRP A 117 -9.86 0.20 2.64
N TYR A 118 -8.67 -0.28 2.35
CA TYR A 118 -8.43 -1.63 1.86
C TYR A 118 -8.03 -2.52 3.02
N ASN A 119 -8.65 -3.69 3.12
CA ASN A 119 -8.33 -4.68 4.14
C ASN A 119 -8.28 -6.06 3.50
N ARG A 120 -7.17 -6.77 3.67
CA ARG A 120 -7.03 -8.20 3.39
C ARG A 120 -6.56 -8.92 4.63
N CYS A 121 -7.24 -10.03 4.97
CA CYS A 121 -6.85 -10.91 6.06
C CYS A 121 -6.79 -12.35 5.56
N ASN A 122 -5.67 -13.00 5.79
CA ASN A 122 -5.46 -14.42 5.53
C ASN A 122 -5.65 -15.20 6.84
N ARG A 123 -6.37 -16.32 6.77
CA ARG A 123 -6.54 -17.24 7.91
C ARG A 123 -5.26 -18.03 8.13
N SER A 124 -4.85 -18.14 9.38
CA SER A 124 -3.73 -18.94 9.85
C SER A 124 -4.12 -19.71 11.11
N ALA A 125 -3.26 -20.59 11.59
CA ALA A 125 -3.50 -21.31 12.84
C ALA A 125 -3.51 -20.35 14.04
N GLY A 126 -4.70 -20.11 14.61
CA GLY A 126 -4.89 -19.23 15.78
C GLY A 126 -4.86 -17.72 15.49
N TYR A 127 -4.69 -17.31 14.23
CA TYR A 127 -4.60 -15.91 13.85
C TYR A 127 -5.34 -15.60 12.54
N MET A 128 -5.72 -14.34 12.40
CA MET A 128 -6.00 -13.69 11.12
C MET A 128 -4.88 -12.67 10.84
N ASN A 129 -4.11 -12.91 9.80
CA ASN A 129 -2.97 -12.06 9.42
C ASN A 129 -3.43 -11.06 8.38
N CYS A 130 -3.32 -9.78 8.70
CA CYS A 130 -3.98 -8.72 7.97
C CYS A 130 -3.02 -7.63 7.48
N VAL A 131 -3.32 -7.10 6.30
CA VAL A 131 -2.85 -5.80 5.83
C VAL A 131 -4.05 -4.86 5.68
N LEU A 132 -3.95 -3.68 6.27
CA LEU A 132 -4.92 -2.60 6.14
C LEU A 132 -4.21 -1.42 5.51
N ILE A 133 -4.73 -0.92 4.38
CA ILE A 133 -4.12 0.18 3.64
C ILE A 133 -5.16 1.28 3.48
N ASN A 134 -4.77 2.49 3.88
CA ASN A 134 -5.64 3.65 3.82
C ASN A 134 -4.95 4.75 3.02
N TYR A 135 -5.62 5.28 1.98
CA TYR A 135 -5.07 6.26 1.06
C TYR A 135 -6.15 7.13 0.43
N PRO A 136 -5.81 8.33 -0.14
CA PRO A 136 -6.78 9.21 -0.78
C PRO A 136 -7.47 8.54 -1.98
N ALA A 137 -8.81 8.62 -2.04
CA ALA A 137 -9.57 8.01 -3.13
C ALA A 137 -9.24 8.59 -4.51
N ALA A 138 -8.90 9.88 -4.57
CA ALA A 138 -8.49 10.55 -5.80
C ALA A 138 -7.21 9.97 -6.42
N GLU A 139 -6.36 9.29 -5.60
CA GLU A 139 -5.09 8.70 -6.01
C GLU A 139 -5.21 7.19 -6.31
N LYS A 140 -6.41 6.63 -6.34
CA LYS A 140 -6.64 5.18 -6.48
C LYS A 140 -5.80 4.54 -7.57
N ARG A 141 -5.72 5.12 -8.76
CA ARG A 141 -4.95 4.56 -9.88
C ARG A 141 -3.45 4.43 -9.58
N GLN A 142 -2.89 5.38 -8.83
CA GLN A 142 -1.47 5.38 -8.43
C GLN A 142 -1.21 4.27 -7.40
N TRP A 143 -2.18 4.07 -6.49
CA TRP A 143 -2.09 3.07 -5.42
C TRP A 143 -2.41 1.64 -5.86
N ASP A 144 -3.16 1.42 -6.93
CA ASP A 144 -3.63 0.09 -7.33
C ASP A 144 -2.49 -0.95 -7.44
N ARG A 145 -1.35 -0.59 -8.04
CA ARG A 145 -0.19 -1.49 -8.15
C ARG A 145 0.48 -1.78 -6.81
N VAL A 146 0.61 -0.77 -5.98
CA VAL A 146 1.21 -0.87 -4.64
C VAL A 146 0.35 -1.76 -3.75
N VAL A 147 -0.95 -1.47 -3.66
CA VAL A 147 -1.92 -2.24 -2.88
C VAL A 147 -1.98 -3.70 -3.34
N THR A 148 -2.01 -3.94 -4.65
CA THR A 148 -2.03 -5.28 -5.23
C THR A 148 -0.79 -6.07 -4.80
N ARG A 149 0.42 -5.51 -4.92
CA ARG A 149 1.65 -6.21 -4.54
C ARG A 149 1.71 -6.49 -3.04
N ILE A 150 1.46 -5.50 -2.18
CA ILE A 150 1.39 -5.70 -0.73
C ILE A 150 0.42 -6.84 -0.40
N SER A 151 -0.79 -6.76 -0.97
CA SER A 151 -1.85 -7.74 -0.74
C SER A 151 -1.45 -9.16 -1.15
N HIS A 152 -0.80 -9.33 -2.31
CA HIS A 152 -0.44 -10.64 -2.83
C HIS A 152 0.77 -11.26 -2.14
N THR A 153 1.63 -10.45 -1.54
CA THR A 153 2.82 -10.94 -0.83
C THR A 153 2.56 -11.24 0.64
N LEU A 154 1.35 -10.94 1.16
CA LEU A 154 0.97 -11.30 2.51
C LEU A 154 0.95 -12.83 2.67
N ALA A 155 1.84 -13.35 3.50
CA ALA A 155 2.04 -14.77 3.78
C ALA A 155 2.18 -15.02 5.30
N ASN A 156 2.10 -16.29 5.65
CA ASN A 156 2.26 -16.80 7.02
C ASN A 156 3.62 -17.46 7.17
#